data_262e78c8aa323f07043f0b1f5f494b02
#
_entry.id   262e78c8aa323f07043f0b1f5f494b02
#
_cell.length_a   1.000
_cell.length_b   1.000
_cell.length_c   1.000
_cell.angle_alpha   90.00
_cell.angle_beta   90.00
_cell.angle_gamma   90.00
#
_symmetry.space_group_name_H-M   'P 1'
#
loop_
_entity.id
_entity.type
_entity.pdbx_description
1 polymer ?
#
loop_
_entity_poly.entity_id
_entity_poly.type
_entity_poly.pdbx_seq_one_letter_code
_entity_poly.pdbx_strand_id
1 'polypeptide(L)'
;GRDIFAPAAAFLCNGGDLTDLGAEVDADLLMPGVVALPQSDDTKVIAQLLWVDLYGNAQLNVGPDDLPTSFGERIELRCASPTDPTGGVVRSATRTASFAAVGSGAVGLVLDSSGLLAVAMNQRSAADELGLAAGDQVTLLPSDGHEQSGQAQPVSLRPSR
;
A
#
# COMPACT_ATOMS: atom_id res chain seq x y z
N GLY A 1 -14.59 2.15 15.92
CA GLY A 1 -16.00 2.42 15.56
C GLY A 1 -16.96 1.88 16.59
N ARG A 2 -17.21 0.58 16.58
CA ARG A 2 -18.30 -0.08 17.34
C ARG A 2 -18.27 0.19 18.84
N ASP A 3 -17.12 0.09 19.48
CA ASP A 3 -17.04 0.04 20.95
C ASP A 3 -16.79 1.42 21.60
N ILE A 4 -16.44 2.44 20.79
CA ILE A 4 -16.18 3.80 21.29
C ILE A 4 -17.04 4.83 20.55
N PHE A 5 -16.90 4.94 19.22
CA PHE A 5 -17.59 6.01 18.47
C PHE A 5 -19.10 5.81 18.40
N ALA A 6 -19.60 4.59 18.21
CA ALA A 6 -21.02 4.36 18.13
C ALA A 6 -21.74 4.60 19.48
N PRO A 7 -21.23 4.13 20.64
CA PRO A 7 -21.78 4.50 21.95
C PRO A 7 -21.72 6.00 22.24
N ALA A 8 -20.61 6.68 21.90
CA ALA A 8 -20.49 8.12 22.10
C ALA A 8 -21.50 8.90 21.24
N ALA A 9 -21.66 8.52 19.97
CA ALA A 9 -22.65 9.13 19.09
C ALA A 9 -24.08 8.91 19.61
N ALA A 10 -24.40 7.69 20.06
CA ALA A 10 -25.72 7.39 20.64
C ALA A 10 -25.99 8.19 21.90
N PHE A 11 -24.97 8.35 22.77
CA PHE A 11 -25.08 9.17 23.99
C PHE A 11 -25.39 10.63 23.64
N LEU A 12 -24.68 11.24 22.71
CA LEU A 12 -24.93 12.60 22.27
C LEU A 12 -26.31 12.77 21.59
N CYS A 13 -26.73 11.81 20.75
CA CYS A 13 -28.05 11.83 20.13
C CYS A 13 -29.20 11.74 21.14
N ASN A 14 -28.96 11.15 22.30
CA ASN A 14 -29.93 11.08 23.41
C ASN A 14 -29.86 12.31 24.34
N GLY A 15 -29.13 13.37 23.94
CA GLY A 15 -29.06 14.62 24.68
C GLY A 15 -27.99 14.64 25.78
N GLY A 16 -27.07 13.70 25.77
CA GLY A 16 -25.88 13.73 26.65
C GLY A 16 -24.98 14.91 26.36
N ASP A 17 -24.28 15.42 27.36
CA ASP A 17 -23.34 16.52 27.20
C ASP A 17 -21.96 16.01 26.68
N LEU A 18 -21.33 16.76 25.78
CA LEU A 18 -20.03 16.43 25.23
C LEU A 18 -18.95 16.35 26.34
N THR A 19 -19.08 17.17 27.38
CA THR A 19 -18.16 17.21 28.54
C THR A 19 -18.18 15.95 29.36
N ASP A 20 -19.28 15.17 29.31
CA ASP A 20 -19.38 13.88 30.00
C ASP A 20 -18.57 12.78 29.31
N LEU A 21 -18.17 12.98 28.05
CA LEU A 21 -17.35 12.03 27.28
C LEU A 21 -15.86 12.17 27.55
N GLY A 22 -15.43 13.28 28.13
CA GLY A 22 -14.05 13.54 28.46
C GLY A 22 -13.70 15.01 28.66
N ALA A 23 -12.45 15.26 29.04
CA ALA A 23 -11.95 16.62 29.16
C ALA A 23 -11.74 17.26 27.79
N GLU A 24 -12.06 18.53 27.66
CA GLU A 24 -11.76 19.32 26.47
C GLU A 24 -10.22 19.40 26.27
N VAL A 25 -9.78 19.12 25.06
CA VAL A 25 -8.39 19.26 24.66
C VAL A 25 -8.28 20.47 23.75
N ASP A 26 -7.35 21.37 24.05
CA ASP A 26 -7.05 22.51 23.19
C ASP A 26 -6.57 21.99 21.82
N ALA A 27 -7.24 22.41 20.75
CA ALA A 27 -6.92 22.01 19.39
C ALA A 27 -5.49 22.42 18.98
N ASP A 28 -4.95 23.51 19.54
CA ASP A 28 -3.60 23.97 19.28
C ASP A 28 -2.51 23.06 19.89
N LEU A 29 -2.89 22.21 20.84
CA LEU A 29 -2.02 21.18 21.42
C LEU A 29 -1.99 19.88 20.61
N LEU A 30 -2.92 19.72 19.66
CA LEU A 30 -2.93 18.56 18.78
C LEU A 30 -1.79 18.69 17.78
N MET A 31 -0.85 17.73 17.83
CA MET A 31 0.20 17.67 16.81
C MET A 31 -0.43 17.31 15.46
N PRO A 32 -0.29 18.16 14.43
CA PRO A 32 -0.75 17.79 13.11
C PRO A 32 0.04 16.56 12.63
N GLY A 33 -0.67 15.55 12.15
CA GLY A 33 -0.03 14.40 11.50
C GLY A 33 0.71 14.91 10.25
N VAL A 34 2.01 14.73 10.21
CA VAL A 34 2.80 15.02 9.00
C VAL A 34 2.77 13.77 8.13
N VAL A 35 2.00 13.81 7.06
CA VAL A 35 2.09 12.81 5.99
C VAL A 35 3.06 13.34 4.94
N ALA A 36 4.15 12.63 4.72
CA ALA A 36 5.08 12.99 3.65
C ALA A 36 4.34 12.94 2.30
N LEU A 37 4.54 13.95 1.46
CA LEU A 37 4.01 13.91 0.10
C LEU A 37 4.85 12.96 -0.76
N PRO A 38 4.24 12.24 -1.72
CA PRO A 38 4.99 11.44 -2.66
C PRO A 38 5.87 12.33 -3.53
N GLN A 39 7.02 11.81 -3.92
CA GLN A 39 7.88 12.49 -4.90
C GLN A 39 7.61 11.86 -6.27
N SER A 40 7.10 12.67 -7.19
CA SER A 40 6.73 12.20 -8.52
C SER A 40 7.50 12.98 -9.58
N ASP A 41 7.99 12.26 -10.58
CA ASP A 41 8.43 12.80 -11.87
C ASP A 41 7.77 11.98 -13.00
N ASP A 42 8.01 12.34 -14.27
CA ASP A 42 7.37 11.67 -15.42
C ASP A 42 7.71 10.18 -15.57
N THR A 43 8.72 9.70 -14.83
CA THR A 43 9.28 8.35 -14.98
C THR A 43 9.05 7.46 -13.75
N LYS A 44 8.84 8.02 -12.59
CA LYS A 44 8.69 7.29 -11.33
C LYS A 44 7.91 8.08 -10.28
N VAL A 45 7.34 7.34 -9.32
CA VAL A 45 6.80 7.89 -8.08
C VAL A 45 7.48 7.21 -6.91
N ILE A 46 8.08 8.00 -6.01
CA ILE A 46 8.65 7.51 -4.75
C ILE A 46 7.59 7.73 -3.68
N ALA A 47 6.99 6.64 -3.25
CA ALA A 47 5.97 6.58 -2.22
C ALA A 47 6.55 6.21 -0.87
N GLN A 48 5.87 6.60 0.20
CA GLN A 48 6.10 6.10 1.55
C GLN A 48 4.91 5.24 1.98
N LEU A 49 5.20 4.11 2.62
CA LEU A 49 4.19 3.26 3.23
C LEU A 49 3.74 3.91 4.54
N LEU A 50 2.44 4.22 4.65
CA LEU A 50 1.86 4.89 5.80
C LEU A 50 1.56 3.91 6.94
N TRP A 51 0.92 2.80 6.62
CA TRP A 51 0.55 1.77 7.58
C TRP A 51 0.19 0.45 6.89
N VAL A 52 0.14 -0.62 7.67
CA VAL A 52 -0.29 -1.95 7.24
C VAL A 52 -1.56 -2.31 8.01
N ASP A 53 -2.59 -2.75 7.31
CA ASP A 53 -3.84 -3.18 7.94
C ASP A 53 -3.76 -4.60 8.51
N LEU A 54 -4.86 -5.07 9.15
CA LEU A 54 -4.94 -6.40 9.75
C LEU A 54 -4.85 -7.55 8.73
N TYR A 55 -5.05 -7.25 7.46
CA TYR A 55 -4.99 -8.23 6.37
C TYR A 55 -3.63 -8.23 5.67
N GLY A 56 -2.73 -7.32 6.08
CA GLY A 56 -1.42 -7.14 5.47
C GLY A 56 -1.45 -6.31 4.19
N ASN A 57 -2.51 -5.53 3.96
CA ASN A 57 -2.50 -4.54 2.89
C ASN A 57 -1.67 -3.34 3.32
N ALA A 58 -0.79 -2.87 2.43
CA ALA A 58 0.16 -1.80 2.71
C ALA A 58 -0.28 -0.51 2.02
N GLN A 59 -0.78 0.47 2.79
CA GLN A 59 -1.24 1.76 2.27
C GLN A 59 -0.06 2.68 1.98
N LEU A 60 -0.04 3.25 0.77
CA LEU A 60 0.95 4.23 0.34
C LEU A 60 0.39 5.65 0.49
N ASN A 61 1.28 6.64 0.57
CA ASN A 61 0.93 8.07 0.54
C ASN A 61 0.65 8.60 -0.88
N VAL A 62 0.16 7.76 -1.78
CA VAL A 62 -0.07 8.05 -3.21
C VAL A 62 -1.54 7.92 -3.51
N GLY A 63 -2.15 8.98 -4.05
CA GLY A 63 -3.48 8.94 -4.65
C GLY A 63 -3.43 8.66 -6.15
N PRO A 64 -4.58 8.45 -6.79
CA PRO A 64 -4.63 8.23 -8.24
C PRO A 64 -4.08 9.39 -9.07
N ASP A 65 -4.24 10.62 -8.56
CA ASP A 65 -3.82 11.85 -9.23
C ASP A 65 -2.31 12.11 -9.11
N ASP A 66 -1.63 11.42 -8.18
CA ASP A 66 -0.18 11.50 -8.02
C ASP A 66 0.57 10.63 -9.05
N LEU A 67 -0.15 9.73 -9.73
CA LEU A 67 0.44 8.88 -10.77
C LEU A 67 0.48 9.64 -12.11
N PRO A 68 1.67 9.77 -12.74
CA PRO A 68 1.78 10.32 -14.08
C PRO A 68 0.92 9.57 -15.10
N THR A 69 0.49 10.25 -16.17
CA THR A 69 -0.34 9.67 -17.23
C THR A 69 0.35 8.55 -18.00
N SER A 70 1.68 8.46 -17.91
CA SER A 70 2.49 7.36 -18.47
C SER A 70 2.28 6.02 -17.75
N PHE A 71 1.70 6.03 -16.52
CA PHE A 71 1.45 4.83 -15.75
C PHE A 71 0.17 4.14 -16.23
N GLY A 72 0.32 2.96 -16.82
CA GLY A 72 -0.77 2.12 -17.28
C GLY A 72 -1.42 1.30 -16.16
N GLU A 73 -2.05 0.20 -16.53
CA GLU A 73 -2.66 -0.74 -15.57
C GLU A 73 -1.60 -1.53 -14.78
N ARG A 74 -0.45 -1.81 -15.39
CA ARG A 74 0.66 -2.51 -14.74
C ARG A 74 1.71 -1.52 -14.29
N ILE A 75 2.14 -1.69 -13.06
CA ILE A 75 3.12 -0.84 -12.39
C ILE A 75 4.17 -1.75 -11.75
N GLU A 76 5.44 -1.44 -11.97
CA GLU A 76 6.53 -2.11 -11.28
C GLU A 76 6.72 -1.47 -9.90
N LEU A 77 6.70 -2.29 -8.86
CA LEU A 77 7.00 -1.90 -7.49
C LEU A 77 8.43 -2.30 -7.15
N ARG A 78 9.22 -1.35 -6.69
CA ARG A 78 10.54 -1.60 -6.09
C ARG A 78 10.46 -1.25 -4.61
N CYS A 79 10.47 -2.30 -3.78
CA CYS A 79 10.44 -2.17 -2.33
C CYS A 79 11.89 -2.14 -1.83
N ALA A 80 12.33 -1.01 -1.28
CA ALA A 80 13.67 -0.92 -0.69
C ALA A 80 13.78 -1.85 0.52
N SER A 81 14.87 -2.62 0.59
CA SER A 81 15.17 -3.39 1.80
C SER A 81 15.99 -2.52 2.75
N PRO A 82 15.66 -2.46 4.06
CA PRO A 82 16.48 -1.76 5.04
C PRO A 82 17.91 -2.31 5.14
N THR A 83 18.10 -3.59 4.78
CA THR A 83 19.39 -4.29 4.88
C THR A 83 20.17 -4.31 3.57
N ASP A 84 19.51 -4.06 2.43
CA ASP A 84 20.14 -4.02 1.10
C ASP A 84 19.46 -2.95 0.23
N PRO A 85 20.00 -1.72 0.22
CA PRO A 85 19.46 -0.63 -0.60
C PRO A 85 19.51 -0.91 -2.12
N THR A 86 20.33 -1.88 -2.55
CA THR A 86 20.51 -2.23 -3.97
C THR A 86 19.76 -3.49 -4.39
N GLY A 87 19.32 -4.32 -3.42
CA GLY A 87 18.71 -5.65 -3.61
C GLY A 87 17.23 -5.73 -3.25
N GLY A 88 16.48 -4.64 -3.29
CA GLY A 88 15.06 -4.62 -2.95
C GLY A 88 14.19 -5.58 -3.77
N VAL A 89 13.04 -5.95 -3.21
CA VAL A 89 12.07 -6.80 -3.89
C VAL A 89 11.42 -6.04 -5.04
N VAL A 90 11.50 -6.60 -6.25
CA VAL A 90 10.82 -6.06 -7.44
C VAL A 90 9.61 -6.93 -7.77
N ARG A 91 8.45 -6.32 -7.93
CA ARG A 91 7.19 -7.00 -8.29
C ARG A 91 6.40 -6.18 -9.29
N SER A 92 5.70 -6.88 -10.17
CA SER A 92 4.69 -6.26 -11.02
C SER A 92 3.36 -6.27 -10.26
N ALA A 93 2.74 -5.10 -10.12
CA ALA A 93 1.42 -4.93 -9.56
C ALA A 93 0.44 -4.49 -10.64
N THR A 94 -0.82 -4.91 -10.52
CA THR A 94 -1.90 -4.49 -11.42
C THR A 94 -2.85 -3.57 -10.67
N ARG A 95 -3.21 -2.45 -11.27
CA ARG A 95 -4.27 -1.58 -10.74
C ARG A 95 -5.60 -2.32 -10.84
N THR A 96 -6.29 -2.45 -9.72
CA THR A 96 -7.56 -3.18 -9.64
C THR A 96 -8.63 -2.35 -8.93
N ALA A 97 -9.88 -2.55 -9.31
CA ALA A 97 -11.01 -1.82 -8.74
C ALA A 97 -11.33 -2.21 -7.29
N SER A 98 -10.89 -3.37 -6.83
CA SER A 98 -11.17 -3.86 -5.48
C SER A 98 -10.17 -4.93 -5.04
N PHE A 99 -10.08 -5.16 -3.72
CA PHE A 99 -9.26 -6.24 -3.15
C PHE A 99 -9.64 -7.64 -3.68
N ALA A 100 -10.94 -7.86 -3.93
CA ALA A 100 -11.44 -9.12 -4.47
C ALA A 100 -11.05 -9.36 -5.95
N ALA A 101 -10.72 -8.30 -6.67
CA ALA A 101 -10.29 -8.39 -8.06
C ALA A 101 -8.81 -8.71 -8.22
N VAL A 102 -8.05 -8.72 -7.14
CA VAL A 102 -6.64 -9.13 -7.16
C VAL A 102 -6.55 -10.62 -7.45
N GLY A 103 -5.85 -10.99 -8.52
CA GLY A 103 -5.67 -12.40 -8.91
C GLY A 103 -4.90 -13.22 -7.86
N SER A 104 -5.12 -14.53 -7.85
CA SER A 104 -4.40 -15.42 -6.93
C SER A 104 -2.89 -15.33 -7.17
N GLY A 105 -2.12 -15.07 -6.11
CA GLY A 105 -0.65 -14.91 -6.17
C GLY A 105 -0.16 -13.63 -6.83
N ALA A 106 -1.07 -12.78 -7.34
CA ALA A 106 -0.72 -11.49 -7.91
C ALA A 106 -0.67 -10.40 -6.84
N VAL A 107 0.09 -9.35 -7.14
CA VAL A 107 0.09 -8.10 -6.39
C VAL A 107 -0.87 -7.11 -7.07
N GLY A 108 -1.75 -6.53 -6.30
CA GLY A 108 -2.68 -5.50 -6.73
C GLY A 108 -2.35 -4.13 -6.13
N LEU A 109 -2.65 -3.08 -6.88
CA LEU A 109 -2.76 -1.71 -6.38
C LEU A 109 -4.24 -1.35 -6.36
N VAL A 110 -4.80 -1.21 -5.17
CA VAL A 110 -6.22 -0.97 -4.94
C VAL A 110 -6.39 0.42 -4.35
N LEU A 111 -7.34 1.19 -4.88
CA LEU A 111 -7.76 2.43 -4.24
C LEU A 111 -8.60 2.09 -3.00
N ASP A 112 -8.13 2.51 -1.85
CA ASP A 112 -8.81 2.27 -0.58
C ASP A 112 -9.87 3.35 -0.26
N SER A 113 -10.56 3.20 0.89
CA SER A 113 -11.58 4.14 1.34
C SER A 113 -11.05 5.51 1.74
N SER A 114 -9.75 5.65 1.93
CA SER A 114 -9.07 6.93 2.22
C SER A 114 -8.69 7.69 0.95
N GLY A 115 -8.93 7.11 -0.22
CA GLY A 115 -8.53 7.68 -1.51
C GLY A 115 -7.06 7.49 -1.85
N LEU A 116 -6.36 6.57 -1.16
CA LEU A 116 -4.96 6.25 -1.37
C LEU A 116 -4.79 4.84 -1.95
N LEU A 117 -3.66 4.61 -2.61
CA LEU A 117 -3.32 3.31 -3.15
C LEU A 117 -2.80 2.39 -2.06
N ALA A 118 -3.33 1.18 -2.00
CA ALA A 118 -2.85 0.12 -1.14
C ALA A 118 -2.27 -1.03 -1.97
N VAL A 119 -1.11 -1.51 -1.59
CA VAL A 119 -0.52 -2.76 -2.13
C VAL A 119 -1.22 -3.92 -1.44
N ALA A 120 -1.83 -4.80 -2.21
CA ALA A 120 -2.63 -5.91 -1.71
C ALA A 120 -2.34 -7.22 -2.43
N MET A 121 -2.58 -8.34 -1.76
CA MET A 121 -2.56 -9.67 -2.35
C MET A 121 -3.84 -10.43 -1.99
N ASN A 122 -4.28 -11.31 -2.90
CA ASN A 122 -5.48 -12.10 -2.65
C ASN A 122 -5.22 -13.16 -1.57
N GLN A 123 -5.94 -13.07 -0.43
CA GLN A 123 -5.87 -13.99 0.71
C GLN A 123 -4.48 -14.17 1.32
N ARG A 124 -3.58 -13.21 1.12
CA ARG A 124 -2.21 -13.19 1.65
C ARG A 124 -1.85 -11.79 2.12
N SER A 125 -0.96 -11.71 3.08
CA SER A 125 -0.35 -10.44 3.50
C SER A 125 0.64 -9.95 2.44
N ALA A 126 0.34 -8.83 1.80
CA ALA A 126 1.28 -8.19 0.89
C ALA A 126 2.50 -7.64 1.64
N ALA A 127 2.29 -7.13 2.84
CA ALA A 127 3.38 -6.62 3.68
C ALA A 127 4.40 -7.71 4.04
N ASP A 128 3.93 -8.90 4.48
CA ASP A 128 4.83 -10.01 4.81
C ASP A 128 5.55 -10.56 3.57
N GLU A 129 4.82 -10.70 2.46
CA GLU A 129 5.38 -11.26 1.23
C GLU A 129 6.44 -10.36 0.59
N LEU A 130 6.28 -9.04 0.73
CA LEU A 130 7.18 -8.04 0.16
C LEU A 130 8.17 -7.47 1.18
N GLY A 131 8.05 -7.87 2.45
CA GLY A 131 8.88 -7.38 3.55
C GLY A 131 8.69 -5.89 3.82
N LEU A 132 7.44 -5.41 3.80
CA LEU A 132 7.08 -4.00 3.94
C LEU A 132 6.64 -3.65 5.35
N ALA A 133 7.10 -2.52 5.86
CA ALA A 133 6.70 -1.94 7.12
C ALA A 133 6.35 -0.45 6.98
N ALA A 134 5.59 0.08 7.94
CA ALA A 134 5.27 1.52 7.97
C ALA A 134 6.56 2.36 7.99
N GLY A 135 6.61 3.38 7.15
CA GLY A 135 7.77 4.23 6.93
C GLY A 135 8.69 3.80 5.78
N ASP A 136 8.55 2.59 5.27
CA ASP A 136 9.35 2.12 4.14
C ASP A 136 9.04 2.90 2.85
N GLN A 137 10.05 3.00 1.98
CA GLN A 137 9.89 3.60 0.66
C GLN A 137 9.60 2.53 -0.38
N VAL A 138 8.65 2.84 -1.25
CA VAL A 138 8.30 2.03 -2.41
C VAL A 138 8.38 2.90 -3.66
N THR A 139 9.21 2.50 -4.61
CA THR A 139 9.27 3.19 -5.91
C THR A 139 8.33 2.51 -6.90
N LEU A 140 7.41 3.30 -7.45
CA LEU A 140 6.53 2.88 -8.53
C LEU A 140 7.12 3.34 -9.86
N LEU A 141 7.13 2.45 -10.84
CA LEU A 141 7.62 2.69 -12.19
C LEU A 141 6.59 2.23 -13.21
N PRO A 142 6.46 2.90 -14.36
CA PRO A 142 5.64 2.38 -15.44
C PRO A 142 6.21 1.03 -15.88
N SER A 143 5.33 0.03 -15.98
CA SER A 143 5.75 -1.26 -16.53
C SER A 143 5.62 -1.19 -18.04
N ASP A 144 6.75 -1.08 -18.73
CA ASP A 144 6.80 -1.32 -20.17
C ASP A 144 6.36 -2.77 -20.39
N GLY A 145 5.29 -2.99 -21.16
CA GLY A 145 4.63 -4.29 -21.34
C GLY A 145 5.49 -5.41 -21.94
N HIS A 146 6.77 -5.46 -21.64
CA HIS A 146 7.61 -6.61 -21.87
C HIS A 146 7.30 -7.65 -20.80
N GLU A 147 6.45 -8.62 -21.14
CA GLU A 147 6.41 -9.91 -20.48
C GLU A 147 7.87 -10.41 -20.39
N GLN A 148 8.44 -10.33 -19.19
CA GLN A 148 9.50 -11.25 -18.84
C GLN A 148 8.82 -12.63 -18.70
N SER A 149 8.55 -13.26 -19.85
CA SER A 149 8.40 -14.69 -19.92
C SER A 149 9.68 -15.26 -19.34
N GLY A 150 9.58 -15.76 -18.10
CA GLY A 150 10.64 -16.52 -17.48
C GLY A 150 11.03 -17.61 -18.46
N GLN A 151 12.13 -17.43 -19.17
CA GLN A 151 12.72 -18.51 -19.94
C GLN A 151 13.16 -19.56 -18.91
N ALA A 152 12.30 -20.58 -18.73
CA ALA A 152 12.72 -21.83 -18.15
C ALA A 152 13.83 -22.38 -19.02
N GLN A 153 15.10 -22.19 -18.61
CA GLN A 153 16.19 -22.90 -19.24
C GLN A 153 16.01 -24.38 -18.95
N PRO A 154 15.90 -25.24 -19.98
CA PRO A 154 15.83 -26.66 -19.75
C PRO A 154 17.16 -27.13 -19.15
N VAL A 155 17.11 -27.57 -17.90
CA VAL A 155 18.25 -28.22 -17.24
C VAL A 155 18.42 -29.60 -17.89
N SER A 156 19.43 -29.73 -18.77
CA SER A 156 19.80 -31.03 -19.34
C SER A 156 20.57 -31.81 -18.30
N LEU A 157 19.91 -32.77 -17.66
CA LEU A 157 20.58 -33.78 -16.80
C LEU A 157 21.31 -34.76 -17.72
N ARG A 158 22.64 -34.62 -17.82
CA ARG A 158 23.47 -35.70 -18.44
C ARG A 158 23.58 -36.85 -17.43
N PRO A 159 23.24 -38.07 -17.78
CA PRO A 159 23.54 -39.22 -16.95
C PRO A 159 25.06 -39.41 -16.92
N SER A 160 25.65 -39.47 -15.73
CA SER A 160 27.02 -39.89 -15.52
C SER A 160 27.13 -41.41 -15.79
N ARG A 161 28.07 -41.78 -16.64
CA ARG A 161 28.51 -43.17 -16.79
C ARG A 161 29.40 -43.58 -15.62
#